data_9cc5773c8ecd727bbc57c3890106b6f5
#
_entry.id   9cc5773c8ecd727bbc57c3890106b6f5
#
_cell.length_a   1.000
_cell.length_b   1.000
_cell.length_c   1.000
_cell.angle_alpha   90.00
_cell.angle_beta   90.00
_cell.angle_gamma   90.00
#
_symmetry.space_group_name_H-M   'P 1'
#
loop_
_entity.id
_entity.type
_entity.pdbx_description
1 polymer ?
#
loop_
_entity_poly.entity_id
_entity_poly.type
_entity_poly.pdbx_seq_one_letter_code
_entity_poly.pdbx_strand_id
1 'polypeptide(L)'
;YGANASGKTNVLLALDFIRKIAISPKINKMQPIGFTPFLLDDTTKKECGVFELTFFVNNMKHLYYLEVDNSAVLKETLKYYPGKQPAEIFSRETIHGITHIRLGSKVKLNVAEQEKLQVNTLSNMSVVSAYATANFMFPELERVYNYFLKQWLPILLPQTDLKTWTTGEMEAEKENKSFLLDLLHRADFNISGFDVQQNEKNKKDTDLIFEHTIVANGTSSVHYLP
;
A
#
# COMPACT_ATOMS: atom_id res chain seq x y z
N TYR A 1 20.05 6.69 -2.18
CA TYR A 1 21.16 6.75 -1.23
C TYR A 1 21.27 8.18 -0.67
N GLY A 2 21.81 8.37 0.55
CA GLY A 2 21.99 9.66 1.21
C GLY A 2 22.48 9.49 2.65
N ALA A 3 22.98 10.59 3.26
CA ALA A 3 23.46 10.61 4.63
C ALA A 3 22.39 10.17 5.65
N ASN A 4 22.80 9.75 6.84
CA ASN A 4 21.85 9.49 7.92
C ASN A 4 21.08 10.77 8.26
N ALA A 5 19.81 10.62 8.65
CA ALA A 5 18.88 11.73 8.92
C ALA A 5 18.54 12.64 7.72
N SER A 6 18.83 12.24 6.46
CA SER A 6 18.52 13.05 5.27
C SER A 6 17.06 12.93 4.79
N GLY A 7 16.15 12.38 5.59
CA GLY A 7 14.73 12.27 5.27
C GLY A 7 14.32 11.09 4.37
N LYS A 8 15.23 10.14 4.07
CA LYS A 8 14.92 8.98 3.22
C LYS A 8 13.70 8.19 3.71
N THR A 9 13.65 7.90 5.00
CA THR A 9 12.53 7.19 5.62
C THR A 9 11.24 8.00 5.54
N ASN A 10 11.30 9.33 5.64
CA ASN A 10 10.12 10.19 5.53
C ASN A 10 9.47 10.12 4.14
N VAL A 11 10.27 9.99 3.07
CA VAL A 11 9.73 9.77 1.72
C VAL A 11 8.97 8.44 1.65
N LEU A 12 9.53 7.37 2.20
CA LEU A 12 8.86 6.06 2.24
C LEU A 12 7.58 6.11 3.09
N LEU A 13 7.61 6.80 4.23
CA LEU A 13 6.43 7.00 5.08
C LEU A 13 5.35 7.81 4.38
N ALA A 14 5.71 8.84 3.61
CA ALA A 14 4.78 9.63 2.81
C ALA A 14 4.09 8.76 1.73
N LEU A 15 4.87 7.92 1.05
CA LEU A 15 4.33 6.97 0.07
C LEU A 15 3.40 5.94 0.72
N ASP A 16 3.78 5.39 1.87
CA ASP A 16 2.94 4.45 2.62
C ASP A 16 1.66 5.10 3.15
N PHE A 17 1.72 6.38 3.55
CA PHE A 17 0.55 7.17 3.93
C PHE A 17 -0.43 7.32 2.75
N ILE A 18 0.06 7.70 1.55
CA ILE A 18 -0.77 7.81 0.34
C ILE A 18 -1.44 6.46 0.03
N ARG A 19 -0.67 5.36 0.09
CA ARG A 19 -1.22 4.02 -0.10
C ARG A 19 -2.32 3.71 0.91
N LYS A 20 -2.03 3.87 2.21
CA LYS A 20 -2.97 3.55 3.29
C LYS A 20 -4.27 4.34 3.16
N ILE A 21 -4.20 5.64 2.88
CA ILE A 21 -5.41 6.45 2.74
C ILE A 21 -6.22 6.06 1.50
N ALA A 22 -5.56 5.61 0.43
CA ALA A 22 -6.21 5.19 -0.80
C ALA A 22 -6.94 3.84 -0.68
N ILE A 23 -6.49 2.94 0.22
CA ILE A 23 -7.06 1.58 0.30
C ILE A 23 -7.83 1.28 1.58
N SER A 24 -7.79 2.16 2.59
CA SER A 24 -8.36 1.88 3.91
C SER A 24 -9.55 2.78 4.20
N PRO A 25 -10.78 2.34 3.89
CA PRO A 25 -11.99 3.10 4.21
C PRO A 25 -12.15 3.25 5.73
N LYS A 26 -12.70 4.37 6.17
CA LYS A 26 -13.00 4.63 7.58
C LYS A 26 -14.41 4.19 7.91
N ILE A 27 -14.60 3.67 9.12
CA ILE A 27 -15.91 3.21 9.60
C ILE A 27 -16.70 4.38 10.21
N ASN A 28 -16.00 5.37 10.78
CA ASN A 28 -16.63 6.53 11.36
C ASN A 28 -15.71 7.77 11.32
N LYS A 29 -16.29 8.96 11.54
CA LYS A 29 -15.60 10.26 11.47
C LYS A 29 -14.57 10.49 12.59
N MET A 30 -14.58 9.68 13.65
CA MET A 30 -13.67 9.82 14.80
C MET A 30 -12.35 9.07 14.61
N GLN A 31 -12.25 8.19 13.60
CA GLN A 31 -11.02 7.49 13.32
C GLN A 31 -9.95 8.47 12.79
N PRO A 32 -8.72 8.44 13.34
CA PRO A 32 -7.66 9.31 12.88
C PRO A 32 -7.29 9.02 11.43
N ILE A 33 -6.90 10.06 10.70
CA ILE A 33 -6.47 9.94 9.31
C ILE A 33 -5.09 9.26 9.20
N GLY A 34 -4.28 9.39 10.25
CA GLY A 34 -2.92 8.83 10.30
C GLY A 34 -1.85 9.77 9.75
N PHE A 35 -2.20 11.02 9.47
CA PHE A 35 -1.23 12.07 9.11
C PHE A 35 -0.51 12.58 10.36
N THR A 36 0.80 12.75 10.25
CA THR A 36 1.62 13.39 11.30
C THR A 36 2.42 14.51 10.65
N PRO A 37 2.19 15.78 11.03
CA PRO A 37 2.97 16.90 10.51
C PRO A 37 4.41 16.85 11.01
N PHE A 38 5.28 17.67 10.43
CA PHE A 38 6.63 17.85 10.94
C PHE A 38 6.61 18.54 12.30
N LEU A 39 7.09 17.86 13.35
CA LEU A 39 6.93 18.29 14.73
C LEU A 39 8.05 19.20 15.26
N LEU A 40 9.15 19.33 14.52
CA LEU A 40 10.32 20.07 14.98
C LEU A 40 10.30 21.56 14.61
N ASP A 41 9.21 22.04 14.04
CA ASP A 41 8.99 23.45 13.71
C ASP A 41 7.55 23.84 14.11
N ASP A 42 7.41 24.94 14.85
CA ASP A 42 6.12 25.37 15.38
C ASP A 42 5.16 25.91 14.31
N THR A 43 5.65 26.32 13.16
CA THR A 43 4.82 26.73 12.01
C THR A 43 4.23 25.52 11.31
N THR A 44 5.04 24.56 10.98
CA THR A 44 4.62 23.36 10.23
C THR A 44 3.74 22.41 11.01
N LYS A 45 3.76 22.44 12.35
CA LYS A 45 2.83 21.65 13.19
C LYS A 45 1.35 21.93 12.92
N LYS A 46 1.04 23.12 12.43
CA LYS A 46 -0.34 23.60 12.17
C LYS A 46 -0.70 23.61 10.69
N GLU A 47 0.26 23.29 9.83
CA GLU A 47 0.02 23.27 8.39
C GLU A 47 -0.57 21.93 7.95
N CYS A 48 -1.34 21.98 6.86
CA CYS A 48 -1.82 20.78 6.20
C CYS A 48 -0.68 20.10 5.46
N GLY A 49 -0.73 18.77 5.39
CA GLY A 49 0.15 17.98 4.53
C GLY A 49 -0.35 18.01 3.09
N VAL A 50 0.55 18.29 2.16
CA VAL A 50 0.26 18.25 0.72
C VAL A 50 1.07 17.13 0.08
N PHE A 51 0.38 16.27 -0.65
CA PHE A 51 0.96 15.14 -1.37
C PHE A 51 0.54 15.19 -2.83
N GLU A 52 1.51 15.07 -3.72
CA GLU A 52 1.25 14.91 -5.14
C GLU A 52 2.03 13.71 -5.68
N LEU A 53 1.34 12.80 -6.34
CA LEU A 53 1.91 11.57 -6.85
C LEU A 53 1.54 11.39 -8.31
N THR A 54 2.57 11.20 -9.15
CA THR A 54 2.41 10.74 -10.54
C THR A 54 2.74 9.25 -10.62
N PHE A 55 1.84 8.45 -11.21
CA PHE A 55 2.02 7.01 -11.35
C PHE A 55 1.35 6.49 -12.63
N PHE A 56 1.61 5.24 -12.98
CA PHE A 56 1.07 4.60 -14.17
C PHE A 56 0.23 3.38 -13.79
N VAL A 57 -0.98 3.32 -14.33
CA VAL A 57 -1.87 2.14 -14.23
C VAL A 57 -2.18 1.71 -15.66
N ASN A 58 -1.84 0.47 -16.03
CA ASN A 58 -2.03 -0.07 -17.38
C ASN A 58 -1.51 0.88 -18.48
N ASN A 59 -0.28 1.36 -18.32
CA ASN A 59 0.40 2.34 -19.19
C ASN A 59 -0.31 3.72 -19.30
N MET A 60 -1.32 3.98 -18.48
CA MET A 60 -1.99 5.26 -18.40
C MET A 60 -1.43 6.08 -17.24
N LYS A 61 -0.89 7.28 -17.54
CA LYS A 61 -0.39 8.20 -16.52
C LYS A 61 -1.56 8.75 -15.70
N HIS A 62 -1.40 8.75 -14.38
CA HIS A 62 -2.32 9.36 -13.41
C HIS A 62 -1.58 10.41 -12.57
N LEU A 63 -2.32 11.39 -12.08
CA LEU A 63 -1.89 12.37 -11.10
C LEU A 63 -2.88 12.36 -9.94
N TYR A 64 -2.40 12.07 -8.76
CA TYR A 64 -3.18 12.03 -7.52
C TYR A 64 -2.67 13.11 -6.57
N TYR A 65 -3.57 14.01 -6.17
CA TYR A 65 -3.30 15.12 -5.25
C TYR A 65 -4.13 14.95 -3.99
N LEU A 66 -3.50 15.16 -2.84
CA LEU A 66 -4.11 15.13 -1.50
C LEU A 66 -3.63 16.33 -0.69
N GLU A 67 -4.56 16.99 -0.02
CA GLU A 67 -4.31 17.98 1.03
C GLU A 67 -5.05 17.51 2.29
N VAL A 68 -4.33 17.32 3.39
CA VAL A 68 -4.84 16.68 4.61
C VAL A 68 -4.40 17.45 5.84
N ASP A 69 -5.24 17.42 6.88
CA ASP A 69 -4.84 17.76 8.25
C ASP A 69 -4.92 16.53 9.16
N ASN A 70 -4.83 16.70 10.47
CA ASN A 70 -4.88 15.59 11.42
C ASN A 70 -6.25 14.89 11.48
N SER A 71 -7.29 15.50 10.98
CA SER A 71 -8.70 15.10 11.15
C SER A 71 -9.39 14.76 9.83
N ALA A 72 -8.99 15.40 8.74
CA ALA A 72 -9.71 15.32 7.47
C ALA A 72 -8.80 15.35 6.23
N VAL A 73 -9.33 14.81 5.15
CA VAL A 73 -8.85 15.10 3.79
C VAL A 73 -9.53 16.41 3.37
N LEU A 74 -8.76 17.48 3.25
CA LEU A 74 -9.26 18.81 2.91
C LEU A 74 -9.56 18.92 1.42
N LYS A 75 -8.61 18.46 0.59
CA LYS A 75 -8.78 18.38 -0.86
C LYS A 75 -8.22 17.07 -1.40
N GLU A 76 -8.85 16.57 -2.44
CA GLU A 76 -8.41 15.39 -3.15
C GLU A 76 -8.75 15.52 -4.63
N THR A 77 -7.81 15.20 -5.50
CA THR A 77 -8.04 15.24 -6.95
C THR A 77 -7.35 14.06 -7.61
N LEU A 78 -8.07 13.37 -8.49
CA LEU A 78 -7.51 12.33 -9.33
C LEU A 78 -7.71 12.70 -10.79
N LYS A 79 -6.60 12.72 -11.53
CA LYS A 79 -6.57 12.98 -12.97
C LYS A 79 -5.88 11.83 -13.70
N TYR A 80 -6.21 11.64 -14.95
CA TYR A 80 -5.50 10.74 -15.87
C TYR A 80 -5.19 11.43 -17.18
N TYR A 81 -4.25 10.89 -17.95
CA TYR A 81 -3.78 11.48 -19.19
C TYR A 81 -4.12 10.56 -20.38
N PRO A 82 -5.32 10.69 -20.99
CA PRO A 82 -5.66 9.92 -22.18
C PRO A 82 -4.88 10.37 -23.43
N GLY A 83 -4.15 11.45 -23.34
CA GLY A 83 -3.27 12.04 -24.33
C GLY A 83 -2.34 13.05 -23.67
N LYS A 84 -2.06 14.16 -24.33
CA LYS A 84 -1.18 15.20 -23.77
C LYS A 84 -1.83 16.03 -22.66
N GLN A 85 -3.16 16.16 -22.67
CA GLN A 85 -3.91 16.94 -21.69
C GLN A 85 -4.51 16.04 -20.62
N PRO A 86 -4.47 16.47 -19.33
CA PRO A 86 -5.11 15.73 -18.25
C PRO A 86 -6.64 15.81 -18.36
N ALA A 87 -7.30 14.73 -18.00
CA ALA A 87 -8.73 14.68 -17.75
C ALA A 87 -8.97 14.38 -16.27
N GLU A 88 -9.88 15.11 -15.66
CA GLU A 88 -10.27 14.87 -14.27
C GLU A 88 -11.14 13.62 -14.17
N ILE A 89 -10.87 12.75 -13.19
CA ILE A 89 -11.77 11.67 -12.79
C ILE A 89 -12.70 12.24 -11.72
N PHE A 90 -12.14 12.83 -10.67
CA PHE A 90 -12.90 13.57 -9.67
C PHE A 90 -12.02 14.65 -9.02
N SER A 91 -12.71 15.65 -8.46
CA SER A 91 -12.17 16.56 -7.46
C SER A 91 -13.08 16.56 -6.23
N ARG A 92 -12.48 16.67 -5.05
CA ARG A 92 -13.17 16.65 -3.77
C ARG A 92 -12.63 17.74 -2.86
N GLU A 93 -13.53 18.35 -2.12
CA GLU A 93 -13.22 19.32 -1.08
C GLU A 93 -14.09 19.04 0.17
N THR A 94 -13.50 19.23 1.36
CA THR A 94 -14.23 19.14 2.63
C THR A 94 -14.50 20.54 3.14
N ILE A 95 -15.77 20.92 3.25
CA ILE A 95 -16.23 22.22 3.72
C ILE A 95 -17.07 22.00 4.98
N HIS A 96 -16.69 22.63 6.10
CA HIS A 96 -17.35 22.46 7.40
C HIS A 96 -17.58 20.99 7.80
N GLY A 97 -16.60 20.12 7.51
CA GLY A 97 -16.65 18.68 7.81
C GLY A 97 -17.55 17.84 6.90
N ILE A 98 -18.08 18.44 5.83
CA ILE A 98 -18.91 17.78 4.82
C ILE A 98 -18.09 17.63 3.53
N THR A 99 -18.10 16.43 2.98
CA THR A 99 -17.43 16.11 1.71
C THR A 99 -18.28 16.52 0.53
N HIS A 100 -17.69 17.26 -0.41
CA HIS A 100 -18.27 17.62 -1.70
C HIS A 100 -17.42 17.02 -2.83
N ILE A 101 -18.04 16.19 -3.69
CA ILE A 101 -17.35 15.51 -4.80
C ILE A 101 -17.93 16.04 -6.11
N ARG A 102 -17.03 16.44 -7.00
CA ARG A 102 -17.34 16.77 -8.40
C ARG A 102 -16.63 15.78 -9.32
N LEU A 103 -17.40 15.20 -10.22
CA LEU A 103 -16.87 14.26 -11.22
C LEU A 103 -16.41 14.98 -12.48
N GLY A 104 -15.38 14.44 -13.11
CA GLY A 104 -14.92 14.91 -14.41
C GLY A 104 -15.93 14.63 -15.51
N SER A 105 -15.95 15.46 -16.54
CA SER A 105 -16.92 15.40 -17.65
C SER A 105 -16.94 14.10 -18.45
N LYS A 106 -15.87 13.29 -18.34
CA LYS A 106 -15.76 11.98 -19.02
C LYS A 106 -16.23 10.81 -18.17
N VAL A 107 -16.53 11.04 -16.91
CA VAL A 107 -17.03 10.02 -15.98
C VAL A 107 -18.52 9.79 -16.20
N LYS A 108 -18.90 8.51 -16.26
CA LYS A 108 -20.29 8.10 -16.55
C LYS A 108 -20.93 7.47 -15.30
N LEU A 109 -21.12 8.28 -14.26
CA LEU A 109 -21.94 7.89 -13.13
C LEU A 109 -23.28 8.62 -13.22
N ASN A 110 -24.36 7.94 -12.88
CA ASN A 110 -25.66 8.59 -12.73
C ASN A 110 -25.73 9.40 -11.41
N VAL A 111 -26.75 10.22 -11.28
CA VAL A 111 -26.92 11.12 -10.11
C VAL A 111 -26.96 10.35 -8.80
N ALA A 112 -27.68 9.22 -8.75
CA ALA A 112 -27.81 8.41 -7.54
C ALA A 112 -26.47 7.75 -7.13
N GLU A 113 -25.65 7.32 -8.08
CA GLU A 113 -24.32 6.77 -7.82
C GLU A 113 -23.37 7.87 -7.30
N GLN A 114 -23.43 9.05 -7.89
CA GLN A 114 -22.64 10.20 -7.42
C GLN A 114 -23.04 10.62 -6.01
N GLU A 115 -24.31 10.70 -5.71
CA GLU A 115 -24.82 11.01 -4.37
C GLU A 115 -24.40 9.95 -3.35
N LYS A 116 -24.49 8.66 -3.69
CA LYS A 116 -23.99 7.57 -2.84
C LYS A 116 -22.50 7.68 -2.56
N LEU A 117 -21.69 7.95 -3.59
CA LEU A 117 -20.26 8.14 -3.41
C LEU A 117 -19.97 9.29 -2.45
N GLN A 118 -20.64 10.42 -2.62
CA GLN A 118 -20.48 11.61 -1.78
C GLN A 118 -20.89 11.33 -0.32
N VAL A 119 -22.06 10.76 -0.10
CA VAL A 119 -22.59 10.48 1.25
C VAL A 119 -21.73 9.47 1.99
N ASN A 120 -21.21 8.45 1.29
CA ASN A 120 -20.37 7.40 1.88
C ASN A 120 -18.92 7.86 2.08
N THR A 121 -18.47 8.96 1.45
CA THR A 121 -17.13 9.48 1.62
C THR A 121 -17.07 10.39 2.85
N LEU A 122 -16.63 9.82 3.98
CA LEU A 122 -16.43 10.59 5.21
C LEU A 122 -15.31 11.61 5.04
N SER A 123 -15.31 12.67 5.85
CA SER A 123 -14.29 13.73 5.80
C SER A 123 -12.86 13.21 6.04
N ASN A 124 -12.70 12.13 6.79
CA ASN A 124 -11.43 11.52 7.19
C ASN A 124 -10.99 10.34 6.32
N MET A 125 -11.59 10.14 5.14
CA MET A 125 -11.15 9.11 4.18
C MET A 125 -11.07 9.65 2.75
N SER A 126 -10.35 8.96 1.87
CA SER A 126 -10.26 9.31 0.46
C SER A 126 -11.49 8.84 -0.32
N VAL A 127 -11.76 9.47 -1.47
CA VAL A 127 -12.78 9.00 -2.43
C VAL A 127 -12.40 7.63 -2.97
N VAL A 128 -11.10 7.38 -3.19
CA VAL A 128 -10.60 6.09 -3.68
C VAL A 128 -10.91 4.97 -2.68
N SER A 129 -10.68 5.20 -1.38
CA SER A 129 -11.02 4.19 -0.35
C SER A 129 -12.51 4.04 -0.12
N ALA A 130 -13.29 5.12 -0.21
CA ALA A 130 -14.75 5.07 -0.09
C ALA A 130 -15.39 4.20 -1.16
N TYR A 131 -14.83 4.21 -2.38
CA TYR A 131 -15.28 3.34 -3.46
C TYR A 131 -15.23 1.84 -3.10
N ALA A 132 -14.25 1.41 -2.29
CA ALA A 132 -14.13 0.00 -1.90
C ALA A 132 -15.37 -0.56 -1.17
N THR A 133 -16.18 0.31 -0.57
CA THR A 133 -17.44 -0.06 0.10
C THR A 133 -18.68 0.26 -0.73
N ALA A 134 -18.50 0.80 -1.94
CA ALA A 134 -19.59 1.20 -2.82
C ALA A 134 -20.13 -0.01 -3.61
N ASN A 135 -21.47 -0.11 -3.70
CA ASN A 135 -22.13 -1.14 -4.50
C ASN A 135 -22.59 -0.59 -5.85
N PHE A 136 -21.63 -0.08 -6.63
CA PHE A 136 -21.82 0.31 -8.04
C PHE A 136 -20.49 0.26 -8.76
N MET A 137 -20.50 0.26 -10.10
CA MET A 137 -19.30 0.16 -10.91
C MET A 137 -18.74 1.56 -11.23
N PHE A 138 -17.47 1.77 -10.92
CA PHE A 138 -16.71 2.95 -11.30
C PHE A 138 -15.31 2.52 -11.77
N PRO A 139 -15.19 2.09 -13.04
CA PRO A 139 -13.99 1.44 -13.55
C PRO A 139 -12.71 2.26 -13.40
N GLU A 140 -12.81 3.59 -13.45
CA GLU A 140 -11.66 4.48 -13.27
C GLU A 140 -11.12 4.40 -11.84
N LEU A 141 -11.98 4.42 -10.82
CA LEU A 141 -11.58 4.27 -9.41
C LEU A 141 -11.15 2.85 -9.10
N GLU A 142 -11.84 1.85 -9.63
CA GLU A 142 -11.50 0.45 -9.42
C GLU A 142 -10.06 0.14 -9.86
N ARG A 143 -9.64 0.63 -11.02
CA ARG A 143 -8.27 0.46 -11.51
C ARG A 143 -7.25 1.08 -10.58
N VAL A 144 -7.49 2.30 -10.09
CA VAL A 144 -6.59 3.02 -9.19
C VAL A 144 -6.57 2.36 -7.80
N TYR A 145 -7.72 1.98 -7.27
CA TYR A 145 -7.80 1.23 -6.01
C TYR A 145 -7.02 -0.08 -6.06
N ASN A 146 -7.22 -0.89 -7.12
CA ASN A 146 -6.50 -2.15 -7.31
C ASN A 146 -4.99 -1.94 -7.49
N TYR A 147 -4.56 -0.85 -8.10
CA TYR A 147 -3.15 -0.50 -8.19
C TYR A 147 -2.53 -0.31 -6.80
N PHE A 148 -3.13 0.53 -5.95
CA PHE A 148 -2.65 0.75 -4.59
C PHE A 148 -2.75 -0.49 -3.70
N LEU A 149 -3.77 -1.33 -3.92
CA LEU A 149 -3.98 -2.52 -3.12
C LEU A 149 -3.01 -3.67 -3.49
N LYS A 150 -2.84 -3.94 -4.79
CA LYS A 150 -2.19 -5.16 -5.29
C LYS A 150 -0.79 -4.94 -5.85
N GLN A 151 -0.51 -3.77 -6.44
CA GLN A 151 0.76 -3.50 -7.12
C GLN A 151 1.73 -2.67 -6.26
N TRP A 152 1.21 -1.97 -5.28
CA TRP A 152 2.01 -1.17 -4.36
C TRP A 152 2.16 -1.89 -3.03
N LEU A 153 3.34 -2.43 -2.79
CA LEU A 153 3.63 -3.12 -1.53
C LEU A 153 3.68 -2.13 -0.35
N PRO A 154 3.28 -2.56 0.87
CA PRO A 154 3.47 -1.76 2.06
C PRO A 154 4.96 -1.51 2.32
N ILE A 155 5.26 -0.48 3.12
CA ILE A 155 6.64 -0.27 3.59
C ILE A 155 7.12 -1.47 4.40
N LEU A 156 8.29 -1.99 4.03
CA LEU A 156 8.97 -3.04 4.78
C LEU A 156 9.91 -2.39 5.79
N LEU A 157 9.67 -2.62 7.06
CA LEU A 157 10.53 -2.19 8.16
C LEU A 157 11.36 -3.39 8.65
N PRO A 158 12.49 -3.17 9.35
CA PRO A 158 13.31 -4.27 9.87
C PRO A 158 12.54 -5.28 10.74
N GLN A 159 11.49 -4.81 11.43
CA GLN A 159 10.62 -5.63 12.28
C GLN A 159 9.38 -6.18 11.56
N THR A 160 9.23 -5.96 10.26
CA THR A 160 8.08 -6.48 9.50
C THR A 160 8.18 -7.99 9.42
N ASP A 161 7.18 -8.68 9.94
CA ASP A 161 7.07 -10.13 9.79
C ASP A 161 6.63 -10.46 8.34
N LEU A 162 7.57 -10.98 7.58
CA LEU A 162 7.35 -11.41 6.19
C LEU A 162 7.09 -12.92 6.08
N LYS A 163 7.12 -13.67 7.19
CA LYS A 163 7.03 -15.13 7.20
C LYS A 163 5.81 -15.62 6.41
N THR A 164 4.62 -15.15 6.77
CA THR A 164 3.37 -15.57 6.12
C THR A 164 3.33 -15.23 4.63
N TRP A 165 3.86 -14.07 4.25
CA TRP A 165 3.93 -13.68 2.84
C TRP A 165 4.92 -14.56 2.08
N THR A 166 6.12 -14.78 2.62
CA THR A 166 7.17 -15.60 2.01
C THR A 166 6.71 -17.05 1.84
N THR A 167 6.07 -17.65 2.86
CA THR A 167 5.57 -19.02 2.76
C THR A 167 4.47 -19.16 1.72
N GLY A 168 3.54 -18.18 1.63
CA GLY A 168 2.49 -18.18 0.62
C GLY A 168 3.02 -18.10 -0.81
N GLU A 169 4.01 -17.24 -1.07
CA GLU A 169 4.66 -17.15 -2.39
C GLU A 169 5.43 -18.43 -2.78
N MET A 170 6.04 -19.12 -1.81
CA MET A 170 6.73 -20.38 -2.03
C MET A 170 5.80 -21.56 -2.33
N GLU A 171 4.61 -21.56 -1.71
CA GLU A 171 3.58 -22.58 -2.00
C GLU A 171 2.93 -22.37 -3.37
N ALA A 172 2.83 -21.11 -3.83
CA ALA A 172 2.16 -20.77 -5.08
C ALA A 172 2.95 -21.21 -6.33
N GLU A 173 4.29 -21.11 -6.33
CA GLU A 173 5.11 -21.40 -7.51
C GLU A 173 6.44 -22.08 -7.15
N LYS A 174 6.71 -23.27 -7.76
CA LYS A 174 7.96 -24.02 -7.56
C LYS A 174 9.21 -23.24 -7.99
N GLU A 175 9.09 -22.35 -8.97
CA GLU A 175 10.19 -21.51 -9.47
C GLU A 175 10.68 -20.53 -8.40
N ASN A 176 9.80 -20.04 -7.53
CA ASN A 176 10.16 -19.16 -6.42
C ASN A 176 11.06 -19.86 -5.40
N LYS A 177 10.85 -21.18 -5.19
CA LYS A 177 11.69 -21.99 -4.29
C LYS A 177 13.13 -22.08 -4.81
N SER A 178 13.33 -22.37 -6.09
CA SER A 178 14.66 -22.47 -6.69
C SER A 178 15.40 -21.14 -6.73
N PHE A 179 14.68 -20.05 -7.01
CA PHE A 179 15.23 -18.69 -6.99
C PHE A 179 15.71 -18.30 -5.59
N LEU A 180 14.91 -18.59 -4.55
CA LEU A 180 15.30 -18.28 -3.18
C LEU A 180 16.54 -19.08 -2.75
N LEU A 181 16.62 -20.37 -3.07
CA LEU A 181 17.80 -21.19 -2.79
C LEU A 181 19.06 -20.63 -3.46
N ASP A 182 18.96 -20.23 -4.74
CA ASP A 182 20.08 -19.61 -5.45
C ASP A 182 20.51 -18.29 -4.79
N LEU A 183 19.54 -17.47 -4.35
CA LEU A 183 19.81 -16.23 -3.61
C LEU A 183 20.52 -16.49 -2.27
N LEU A 184 20.06 -17.48 -1.50
CA LEU A 184 20.65 -17.85 -0.21
C LEU A 184 22.08 -18.40 -0.39
N HIS A 185 22.32 -19.22 -1.42
CA HIS A 185 23.67 -19.70 -1.76
C HIS A 185 24.61 -18.55 -2.15
N ARG A 186 24.13 -17.56 -2.94
CA ARG A 186 24.93 -16.38 -3.32
C ARG A 186 25.21 -15.44 -2.14
N ALA A 187 24.35 -15.44 -1.13
CA ALA A 187 24.52 -14.67 0.10
C ALA A 187 25.43 -15.38 1.13
N ASP A 188 26.06 -16.49 0.74
CA ASP A 188 26.98 -17.30 1.56
C ASP A 188 26.30 -17.93 2.80
N PHE A 189 25.00 -18.21 2.71
CA PHE A 189 24.31 -19.01 3.69
C PHE A 189 24.48 -20.49 3.35
N ASN A 190 25.02 -21.29 4.29
CA ASN A 190 25.21 -22.73 4.11
C ASN A 190 23.87 -23.48 4.25
N ILE A 191 22.91 -23.12 3.39
CA ILE A 191 21.57 -23.69 3.33
C ILE A 191 21.48 -24.56 2.08
N SER A 192 21.29 -25.87 2.24
CA SER A 192 21.17 -26.83 1.15
C SER A 192 19.73 -26.99 0.64
N GLY A 193 18.74 -26.64 1.47
CA GLY A 193 17.34 -26.73 1.14
C GLY A 193 16.47 -26.03 2.16
N PHE A 194 15.17 -25.99 1.92
CA PHE A 194 14.18 -25.60 2.91
C PHE A 194 12.83 -26.25 2.59
N ASP A 195 12.00 -26.38 3.63
CA ASP A 195 10.64 -26.87 3.51
C ASP A 195 9.68 -26.00 4.34
N VAL A 196 8.41 -25.98 3.94
CA VAL A 196 7.33 -25.26 4.62
C VAL A 196 6.46 -26.28 5.34
N GLN A 197 6.42 -26.20 6.66
CA GLN A 197 5.67 -27.14 7.49
C GLN A 197 4.60 -26.40 8.29
N GLN A 198 3.44 -27.03 8.47
CA GLN A 198 2.41 -26.48 9.37
C GLN A 198 2.89 -26.53 10.80
N ASN A 199 2.71 -25.40 11.52
CA ASN A 199 3.06 -25.34 12.94
C ASN A 199 2.16 -26.26 13.75
N GLU A 200 2.75 -27.19 14.50
CA GLU A 200 2.02 -28.17 15.31
C GLU A 200 1.12 -27.54 16.38
N LYS A 201 1.53 -26.37 16.90
CA LYS A 201 0.83 -25.63 17.98
C LYS A 201 -0.27 -24.71 17.45
N ASN A 202 -0.09 -24.19 16.25
CA ASN A 202 -1.06 -23.31 15.59
C ASN A 202 -1.18 -23.67 14.11
N LYS A 203 -2.18 -24.48 13.78
CA LYS A 203 -2.42 -24.96 12.41
C LYS A 203 -2.67 -23.85 11.34
N LYS A 204 -2.81 -22.60 11.78
CA LYS A 204 -2.91 -21.44 10.88
C LYS A 204 -1.56 -20.83 10.52
N ASP A 205 -0.51 -21.19 11.25
CA ASP A 205 0.85 -20.74 11.00
C ASP A 205 1.66 -21.83 10.31
N THR A 206 2.54 -21.40 9.42
CA THR A 206 3.52 -22.24 8.74
C THR A 206 4.91 -21.90 9.23
N ASP A 207 5.75 -22.91 9.44
CA ASP A 207 7.15 -22.74 9.79
C ASP A 207 8.05 -23.02 8.59
N LEU A 208 9.07 -22.19 8.42
CA LEU A 208 10.09 -22.38 7.42
C LEU A 208 11.25 -23.17 8.07
N ILE A 209 11.51 -24.36 7.59
CA ILE A 209 12.56 -25.23 8.09
C ILE A 209 13.72 -25.23 7.08
N PHE A 210 14.90 -24.79 7.52
CA PHE A 210 16.08 -24.76 6.67
C PHE A 210 16.92 -26.04 6.82
N GLU A 211 17.40 -26.55 5.71
CA GLU A 211 18.33 -27.68 5.64
C GLU A 211 19.76 -27.17 5.57
N HIS A 212 20.58 -27.57 6.51
CA HIS A 212 22.02 -27.27 6.53
C HIS A 212 22.82 -28.55 6.32
N THR A 213 23.64 -28.58 5.28
CA THR A 213 24.55 -29.70 5.06
C THR A 213 25.91 -29.39 5.69
N ILE A 214 26.31 -30.18 6.68
CA ILE A 214 27.60 -30.10 7.34
C ILE A 214 28.49 -31.25 6.87
N VAL A 215 29.67 -30.93 6.38
CA VAL A 215 30.68 -31.91 6.02
C VAL A 215 31.78 -31.91 7.08
N ALA A 216 31.91 -33.01 7.83
CA ALA A 216 32.94 -33.18 8.84
C ALA A 216 33.64 -34.56 8.64
N ASN A 217 34.96 -34.57 8.58
CA ASN A 217 35.79 -35.81 8.45
C ASN A 217 35.38 -36.69 7.25
N GLY A 218 34.97 -36.08 6.11
CA GLY A 218 34.55 -36.79 4.92
C GLY A 218 33.14 -37.39 4.98
N THR A 219 32.40 -37.14 6.05
CA THR A 219 30.98 -37.54 6.21
C THR A 219 30.09 -36.33 6.11
N SER A 220 29.02 -36.42 5.30
CA SER A 220 28.00 -35.37 5.18
C SER A 220 26.82 -35.71 6.08
N SER A 221 26.35 -34.71 6.84
CA SER A 221 25.12 -34.78 7.65
C SER A 221 24.22 -33.61 7.35
N VAL A 222 22.89 -33.84 7.33
CA VAL A 222 21.88 -32.79 7.11
C VAL A 222 21.24 -32.45 8.46
N HIS A 223 21.17 -31.17 8.77
CA HIS A 223 20.56 -30.64 9.97
C HIS A 223 19.39 -29.72 9.58
N TYR A 224 18.29 -29.83 10.30
CA TYR A 224 17.08 -29.02 10.10
C TYR A 224 16.96 -27.98 11.20
N LEU A 225 16.94 -26.70 10.83
CA LEU A 225 16.80 -25.58 11.77
C LEU A 225 15.61 -24.70 11.36
N PRO A 226 14.82 -24.20 12.36
CA PRO A 226 13.70 -23.28 12.09
C PRO A 226 14.18 -21.88 11.74
#